data_8e583566d9c23554ad540c98020dddb1
#
_entry.id   8e583566d9c23554ad540c98020dddb1
#
_cell.length_a   1.000
_cell.length_b   1.000
_cell.length_c   1.000
_cell.angle_alpha   90.00
_cell.angle_beta   90.00
_cell.angle_gamma   90.00
#
_symmetry.space_group_name_H-M   'P 1'
#
loop_
_entity.id
_entity.type
_entity.pdbx_description
1 polymer ?
#
loop_
_entity_poly.entity_id
_entity_poly.type
_entity_poly.pdbx_seq_one_letter_code
_entity_poly.pdbx_strand_id
1 'polypeptide(L)'
;MLLEFDADQRLWQETVRDAVGKQCPPALVRGVAEDGVDPTPVWKAYVEHGWTEMNDPQTAVELAIVLEELGRATDPTPFLATMSQFAPLAADRFDSQASGTAVYRGVTAHRDEDAWGLDGTAKHVLDGDRAEWLAVVTDAAVFIVSADEVAGQVSRRRSAVFDPVLHVADLTFDGVRVPDTARVSVDVERARHIALMGMAMTMVGACQRILDLVLEHVRSRHQFGVPIGSFQAVQHKAADMHVAVERARALAYYAALTIAGDDPRRRLAAAMAKAAAGECQSLVFRHGLQLFGAMGFTWENDLQFALKRAKAGELMLGGAAEHRAMITEEYRAAQL
;
A
#
# COMPACT_ATOMS: atom_id res chain seq x y z
N MET A 1 -13.58 8.15 20.73
CA MET A 1 -12.85 7.20 19.87
C MET A 1 -11.49 7.00 20.51
N LEU A 2 -11.17 5.80 20.97
CA LEU A 2 -9.86 5.46 21.52
C LEU A 2 -9.01 4.95 20.34
N LEU A 3 -7.76 5.45 20.24
CA LEU A 3 -6.77 5.00 19.24
C LEU A 3 -5.93 3.82 19.77
N GLU A 4 -6.37 3.18 20.83
CA GLU A 4 -5.72 1.99 21.40
C GLU A 4 -6.44 0.74 20.94
N PHE A 5 -5.67 -0.25 20.56
CA PHE A 5 -6.21 -1.58 20.24
C PHE A 5 -6.86 -2.22 21.47
N ASP A 6 -8.00 -2.84 21.27
CA ASP A 6 -8.57 -3.75 22.22
C ASP A 6 -7.77 -5.08 22.33
N ALA A 7 -8.23 -6.00 23.15
CA ALA A 7 -7.51 -7.26 23.37
C ALA A 7 -7.48 -8.15 22.10
N ASP A 8 -8.57 -8.17 21.33
CA ASP A 8 -8.70 -8.98 20.13
C ASP A 8 -7.84 -8.41 18.99
N GLN A 9 -7.79 -7.09 18.85
CA GLN A 9 -6.94 -6.41 17.86
C GLN A 9 -5.43 -6.60 18.17
N ARG A 10 -5.04 -6.60 19.46
CA ARG A 10 -3.65 -6.91 19.84
C ARG A 10 -3.29 -8.35 19.51
N LEU A 11 -4.16 -9.30 19.86
CA LEU A 11 -3.96 -10.71 19.51
C LEU A 11 -3.91 -10.90 17.99
N TRP A 12 -4.76 -10.20 17.25
CA TRP A 12 -4.75 -10.20 15.79
C TRP A 12 -3.41 -9.68 15.24
N GLN A 13 -2.92 -8.57 15.75
CA GLN A 13 -1.62 -8.02 15.34
C GLN A 13 -0.47 -8.99 15.60
N GLU A 14 -0.43 -9.63 16.76
CA GLU A 14 0.59 -10.62 17.09
C GLU A 14 0.50 -11.82 16.13
N THR A 15 -0.71 -12.33 15.90
CA THR A 15 -0.96 -13.45 14.98
C THR A 15 -0.52 -13.16 13.56
N VAL A 16 -0.90 -11.99 13.04
CA VAL A 16 -0.51 -11.54 11.69
C VAL A 16 1.00 -11.38 11.58
N ARG A 17 1.64 -10.75 12.57
CA ARG A 17 3.09 -10.56 12.61
C ARG A 17 3.84 -11.89 12.56
N ASP A 18 3.42 -12.85 13.36
CA ASP A 18 4.03 -14.19 13.41
C ASP A 18 3.83 -14.93 12.09
N ALA A 19 2.65 -14.86 11.49
CA ALA A 19 2.35 -15.50 10.23
C ALA A 19 3.16 -14.86 9.09
N VAL A 20 3.19 -13.53 8.99
CA VAL A 20 3.98 -12.80 7.99
C VAL A 20 5.47 -13.09 8.14
N GLY A 21 5.98 -13.12 9.39
CA GLY A 21 7.39 -13.46 9.65
C GLY A 21 7.79 -14.86 9.16
N LYS A 22 6.86 -15.82 9.16
CA LYS A 22 7.06 -17.18 8.66
C LYS A 22 6.90 -17.28 7.13
N GLN A 23 5.87 -16.64 6.57
CA GLN A 23 5.51 -16.76 5.16
C GLN A 23 6.35 -15.86 4.26
N CYS A 24 6.72 -14.67 4.74
CA CYS A 24 7.46 -13.65 3.97
C CYS A 24 8.77 -13.24 4.69
N PRO A 25 9.71 -14.17 4.92
CA PRO A 25 11.00 -13.84 5.52
C PRO A 25 11.87 -13.00 4.57
N PRO A 26 12.85 -12.23 5.07
CA PRO A 26 13.73 -11.39 4.25
C PRO A 26 14.42 -12.13 3.10
N ALA A 27 14.77 -13.40 3.30
CA ALA A 27 15.38 -14.24 2.25
C ALA A 27 14.44 -14.45 1.05
N LEU A 28 13.13 -14.58 1.28
CA LEU A 28 12.16 -14.67 0.20
C LEU A 28 12.09 -13.34 -0.58
N VAL A 29 12.00 -12.21 0.11
CA VAL A 29 11.96 -10.88 -0.51
C VAL A 29 13.18 -10.67 -1.42
N ARG A 30 14.36 -11.04 -0.94
CA ARG A 30 15.61 -11.01 -1.73
C ARG A 30 15.53 -11.96 -2.93
N GLY A 31 15.08 -13.20 -2.75
CA GLY A 31 14.92 -14.15 -3.84
C GLY A 31 13.93 -13.67 -4.92
N VAL A 32 12.83 -13.00 -4.53
CA VAL A 32 11.91 -12.37 -5.50
C VAL A 32 12.61 -11.25 -6.27
N ALA A 33 13.40 -10.42 -5.59
CA ALA A 33 14.08 -9.28 -6.19
C ALA A 33 15.24 -9.65 -7.12
N GLU A 34 16.00 -10.69 -6.78
CA GLU A 34 17.26 -11.05 -7.45
C GLU A 34 17.11 -12.26 -8.38
N ASP A 35 16.36 -13.27 -7.94
CA ASP A 35 16.29 -14.58 -8.60
C ASP A 35 14.94 -14.83 -9.28
N GLY A 36 13.98 -13.91 -9.13
CA GLY A 36 12.64 -14.05 -9.70
C GLY A 36 11.82 -15.17 -9.03
N VAL A 37 12.05 -15.43 -7.74
CA VAL A 37 11.25 -16.40 -6.97
C VAL A 37 9.78 -16.02 -7.03
N ASP A 38 8.92 -16.99 -7.33
CA ASP A 38 7.48 -16.79 -7.42
C ASP A 38 6.85 -16.63 -6.01
N PRO A 39 6.20 -15.48 -5.68
CA PRO A 39 5.54 -15.27 -4.41
C PRO A 39 4.13 -15.89 -4.31
N THR A 40 3.64 -16.58 -5.33
CA THR A 40 2.30 -17.21 -5.34
C THR A 40 2.02 -18.11 -4.14
N PRO A 41 2.97 -18.90 -3.61
CA PRO A 41 2.72 -19.67 -2.39
C PRO A 41 2.39 -18.81 -1.18
N VAL A 42 3.00 -17.62 -1.07
CA VAL A 42 2.72 -16.67 0.02
C VAL A 42 1.32 -16.07 -0.13
N TRP A 43 0.93 -15.69 -1.37
CA TRP A 43 -0.43 -15.24 -1.65
C TRP A 43 -1.47 -16.28 -1.25
N LYS A 44 -1.28 -17.54 -1.63
CA LYS A 44 -2.17 -18.64 -1.25
C LYS A 44 -2.29 -18.82 0.26
N ALA A 45 -1.19 -18.69 0.99
CA ALA A 45 -1.21 -18.76 2.45
C ALA A 45 -2.05 -17.60 3.05
N TYR A 46 -2.01 -16.39 2.50
CA TYR A 46 -2.84 -15.28 2.95
C TYR A 46 -4.34 -15.51 2.67
N VAL A 47 -4.65 -16.11 1.53
CA VAL A 47 -6.01 -16.56 1.20
C VAL A 47 -6.48 -17.64 2.19
N GLU A 48 -5.67 -18.65 2.46
CA GLU A 48 -5.97 -19.72 3.44
C GLU A 48 -6.16 -19.18 4.86
N HIS A 49 -5.48 -18.11 5.23
CA HIS A 49 -5.67 -17.41 6.51
C HIS A 49 -6.95 -16.56 6.55
N GLY A 50 -7.70 -16.45 5.46
CA GLY A 50 -8.91 -15.63 5.35
C GLY A 50 -8.65 -14.12 5.31
N TRP A 51 -7.39 -13.69 5.09
CA TRP A 51 -7.07 -12.25 5.08
C TRP A 51 -7.69 -11.52 3.88
N THR A 52 -7.97 -12.22 2.81
CA THR A 52 -8.66 -11.70 1.63
C THR A 52 -10.19 -11.61 1.79
N GLU A 53 -10.75 -12.04 2.92
CA GLU A 53 -12.17 -11.89 3.22
C GLU A 53 -12.51 -10.57 3.93
N MET A 54 -11.49 -9.74 4.27
CA MET A 54 -11.65 -8.44 4.94
C MET A 54 -12.01 -7.33 3.94
N ASN A 55 -13.02 -7.56 3.10
CA ASN A 55 -13.52 -6.60 2.12
C ASN A 55 -14.67 -5.72 2.62
N ASP A 56 -15.24 -6.01 3.79
CA ASP A 56 -16.21 -5.13 4.46
C ASP A 56 -15.47 -3.92 5.05
N PRO A 57 -15.90 -2.69 4.76
CA PRO A 57 -15.34 -1.50 5.38
C PRO A 57 -15.30 -1.52 6.91
N GLN A 58 -16.18 -2.26 7.57
CA GLN A 58 -16.18 -2.42 9.03
C GLN A 58 -14.90 -3.13 9.54
N THR A 59 -14.25 -3.94 8.71
CA THR A 59 -12.98 -4.60 9.02
C THR A 59 -11.74 -3.76 8.64
N ALA A 60 -11.92 -2.45 8.39
CA ALA A 60 -10.82 -1.60 7.94
C ALA A 60 -9.66 -1.50 8.95
N VAL A 61 -9.92 -1.67 10.26
CA VAL A 61 -8.86 -1.68 11.27
C VAL A 61 -8.05 -2.96 11.22
N GLU A 62 -8.70 -4.11 11.09
CA GLU A 62 -8.09 -5.42 10.95
C GLU A 62 -7.26 -5.50 9.65
N LEU A 63 -7.81 -4.99 8.55
CA LEU A 63 -7.09 -4.85 7.28
C LEU A 63 -5.87 -3.93 7.41
N ALA A 64 -6.00 -2.82 8.15
CA ALA A 64 -4.89 -1.89 8.39
C ALA A 64 -3.74 -2.58 9.15
N ILE A 65 -4.05 -3.42 10.15
CA ILE A 65 -3.06 -4.22 10.89
C ILE A 65 -2.31 -5.15 9.94
N VAL A 66 -3.02 -5.87 9.07
CA VAL A 66 -2.39 -6.75 8.08
C VAL A 66 -1.47 -5.94 7.15
N LEU A 67 -1.95 -4.83 6.59
CA LEU A 67 -1.19 -4.01 5.65
C LEU A 67 0.06 -3.37 6.28
N GLU A 68 0.03 -3.05 7.59
CA GLU A 68 1.22 -2.59 8.31
C GLU A 68 2.29 -3.69 8.39
N GLU A 69 1.91 -4.91 8.78
CA GLU A 69 2.86 -6.02 8.90
C GLU A 69 3.39 -6.47 7.52
N LEU A 70 2.54 -6.46 6.48
CA LEU A 70 2.98 -6.72 5.10
C LEU A 70 3.96 -5.63 4.60
N GLY A 71 3.69 -4.37 4.92
CA GLY A 71 4.61 -3.26 4.64
C GLY A 71 5.96 -3.45 5.34
N ARG A 72 5.94 -3.88 6.62
CA ARG A 72 7.14 -4.19 7.41
C ARG A 72 7.97 -5.32 6.81
N ALA A 73 7.31 -6.34 6.26
CA ALA A 73 7.96 -7.45 5.57
C ALA A 73 8.42 -7.11 4.15
N THR A 74 7.98 -5.98 3.58
CA THR A 74 8.16 -5.67 2.15
C THR A 74 7.52 -6.72 1.24
N ASP A 75 6.27 -7.06 1.57
CA ASP A 75 5.50 -8.13 0.93
C ASP A 75 5.51 -8.04 -0.62
N PRO A 76 5.81 -9.15 -1.33
CA PRO A 76 5.84 -9.20 -2.79
C PRO A 76 4.53 -9.61 -3.44
N THR A 77 3.50 -9.94 -2.65
CA THR A 77 2.22 -10.43 -3.16
C THR A 77 1.34 -9.29 -3.70
N PRO A 78 0.28 -9.59 -4.45
CA PRO A 78 -0.67 -8.58 -4.90
C PRO A 78 -1.66 -8.12 -3.80
N PHE A 79 -1.41 -8.44 -2.53
CA PHE A 79 -2.36 -8.19 -1.43
C PHE A 79 -2.75 -6.71 -1.30
N LEU A 80 -1.78 -5.79 -1.34
CA LEU A 80 -2.06 -4.36 -1.24
C LEU A 80 -3.00 -3.88 -2.35
N ALA A 81 -2.71 -4.23 -3.61
CA ALA A 81 -3.55 -3.84 -4.75
C ALA A 81 -4.93 -4.47 -4.64
N THR A 82 -4.99 -5.75 -4.32
CA THR A 82 -6.24 -6.51 -4.24
C THR A 82 -7.14 -5.98 -3.13
N MET A 83 -6.66 -5.90 -1.91
CA MET A 83 -7.51 -5.62 -0.76
C MET A 83 -7.78 -4.12 -0.55
N SER A 84 -6.82 -3.24 -0.88
CA SER A 84 -7.02 -1.81 -0.64
C SER A 84 -7.52 -1.03 -1.86
N GLN A 85 -7.33 -1.54 -3.08
CA GLN A 85 -7.70 -0.81 -4.29
C GLN A 85 -8.80 -1.50 -5.11
N PHE A 86 -8.68 -2.82 -5.32
CA PHE A 86 -9.64 -3.58 -6.14
C PHE A 86 -10.91 -3.95 -5.36
N ALA A 87 -10.79 -4.63 -4.23
CA ALA A 87 -11.92 -5.15 -3.47
C ALA A 87 -12.98 -4.07 -3.15
N PRO A 88 -12.61 -2.84 -2.73
CA PRO A 88 -13.59 -1.78 -2.49
C PRO A 88 -14.36 -1.30 -3.72
N LEU A 89 -13.86 -1.58 -4.93
CA LEU A 89 -14.50 -1.24 -6.21
C LEU A 89 -15.26 -2.42 -6.82
N ALA A 90 -14.94 -3.65 -6.44
CA ALA A 90 -15.49 -4.85 -7.03
C ALA A 90 -16.93 -5.15 -6.57
N ALA A 91 -17.37 -4.62 -5.43
CA ALA A 91 -18.69 -4.85 -4.85
C ALA A 91 -19.00 -6.35 -4.69
N ASP A 92 -20.16 -6.78 -5.19
CA ASP A 92 -20.62 -8.17 -5.19
C ASP A 92 -19.85 -9.10 -6.16
N ARG A 93 -18.92 -8.54 -6.93
CA ARG A 93 -18.05 -9.29 -7.85
C ARG A 93 -16.68 -9.62 -7.27
N PHE A 94 -16.45 -9.24 -6.03
CA PHE A 94 -15.21 -9.56 -5.36
C PHE A 94 -15.11 -11.07 -5.09
N ASP A 95 -14.04 -11.67 -5.60
CA ASP A 95 -13.65 -13.05 -5.29
C ASP A 95 -12.40 -13.02 -4.43
N SER A 96 -12.52 -13.50 -3.19
CA SER A 96 -11.43 -13.53 -2.21
C SER A 96 -10.28 -14.48 -2.59
N GLN A 97 -10.48 -15.35 -3.57
CA GLN A 97 -9.45 -16.27 -4.04
C GLN A 97 -8.58 -15.67 -5.15
N ALA A 98 -9.11 -14.64 -5.85
CA ALA A 98 -8.45 -14.04 -7.00
C ALA A 98 -7.80 -12.70 -6.68
N SER A 99 -6.71 -12.42 -7.38
CA SER A 99 -6.03 -11.12 -7.30
C SER A 99 -6.68 -10.08 -8.20
N GLY A 100 -6.67 -8.83 -7.75
CA GLY A 100 -7.22 -7.72 -8.52
C GLY A 100 -6.43 -6.43 -8.38
N THR A 101 -6.64 -5.52 -9.32
CA THR A 101 -6.08 -4.16 -9.24
C THR A 101 -7.05 -3.11 -9.75
N ALA A 102 -6.81 -1.84 -9.40
CA ALA A 102 -7.63 -0.71 -9.81
C ALA A 102 -6.93 0.21 -10.79
N VAL A 103 -7.65 0.59 -11.84
CA VAL A 103 -7.28 1.61 -12.82
C VAL A 103 -8.10 2.86 -12.51
N TYR A 104 -7.50 3.83 -11.80
CA TYR A 104 -8.21 5.02 -11.32
C TYR A 104 -8.28 6.17 -12.32
N ARG A 105 -7.46 6.16 -13.37
CA ARG A 105 -7.38 7.23 -14.37
C ARG A 105 -6.74 6.76 -15.68
N GLY A 106 -6.94 7.53 -16.73
CA GLY A 106 -6.30 7.31 -18.03
C GLY A 106 -7.11 6.43 -18.97
N VAL A 107 -8.30 5.98 -18.58
CA VAL A 107 -9.23 5.23 -19.41
C VAL A 107 -10.58 5.95 -19.43
N THR A 108 -11.17 6.06 -20.59
CA THR A 108 -12.52 6.59 -20.82
C THR A 108 -13.46 5.46 -21.27
N ALA A 109 -14.75 5.63 -21.02
CA ALA A 109 -15.76 4.70 -21.48
C ALA A 109 -16.76 5.40 -22.40
N HIS A 110 -17.15 4.73 -23.48
CA HIS A 110 -18.21 5.18 -24.38
C HIS A 110 -19.24 4.08 -24.60
N ARG A 111 -20.50 4.47 -24.74
CA ARG A 111 -21.58 3.51 -25.03
C ARG A 111 -21.49 3.04 -26.48
N ASP A 112 -21.55 1.74 -26.68
CA ASP A 112 -21.55 1.10 -27.99
C ASP A 112 -22.69 0.09 -28.06
N GLU A 113 -23.86 0.51 -28.55
CA GLU A 113 -25.10 -0.27 -28.57
C GLU A 113 -25.47 -0.85 -27.21
N ASP A 114 -25.34 -2.16 -27.03
CA ASP A 114 -25.64 -2.93 -25.81
C ASP A 114 -24.40 -3.17 -24.93
N ALA A 115 -23.23 -2.64 -25.32
CA ALA A 115 -21.95 -2.80 -24.67
C ALA A 115 -21.29 -1.45 -24.36
N TRP A 116 -20.08 -1.50 -23.80
CA TRP A 116 -19.21 -0.35 -23.55
C TRP A 116 -17.85 -0.56 -24.20
N GLY A 117 -17.34 0.47 -24.85
CA GLY A 117 -15.95 0.54 -25.30
C GLY A 117 -15.09 1.24 -24.26
N LEU A 118 -13.95 0.64 -23.91
CA LEU A 118 -12.95 1.22 -23.01
C LEU A 118 -11.71 1.56 -23.82
N ASP A 119 -11.25 2.83 -23.73
CA ASP A 119 -10.09 3.34 -24.46
C ASP A 119 -9.19 4.18 -23.58
N GLY A 120 -7.89 4.07 -23.80
CA GLY A 120 -6.92 4.92 -23.15
C GLY A 120 -5.71 4.18 -22.59
N THR A 121 -4.85 4.91 -21.88
CA THR A 121 -3.65 4.35 -21.26
C THR A 121 -3.56 4.76 -19.81
N ALA A 122 -3.62 3.79 -18.92
CA ALA A 122 -3.37 3.94 -17.51
C ALA A 122 -1.90 3.66 -17.22
N LYS A 123 -1.24 4.58 -16.53
CA LYS A 123 0.16 4.45 -16.17
C LYS A 123 0.33 4.11 -14.70
N HIS A 124 1.38 3.35 -14.41
CA HIS A 124 1.82 3.02 -13.05
C HIS A 124 0.72 2.32 -12.21
N VAL A 125 0.01 1.39 -12.82
CA VAL A 125 -1.00 0.55 -12.15
C VAL A 125 -0.28 -0.50 -11.31
N LEU A 126 -0.53 -0.51 -10.00
CA LEU A 126 0.05 -1.49 -9.08
C LEU A 126 -0.49 -2.88 -9.40
N ASP A 127 0.42 -3.86 -9.52
CA ASP A 127 0.11 -5.25 -9.94
C ASP A 127 -0.62 -5.38 -11.29
N GLY A 128 -0.62 -4.33 -12.11
CA GLY A 128 -1.32 -4.30 -13.39
C GLY A 128 -0.86 -5.34 -14.40
N ASP A 129 0.37 -5.85 -14.30
CA ASP A 129 0.91 -6.89 -15.18
C ASP A 129 0.48 -8.32 -14.81
N ARG A 130 0.02 -8.54 -13.56
CA ARG A 130 -0.25 -9.89 -13.04
C ARG A 130 -1.64 -10.09 -12.42
N ALA A 131 -2.37 -9.03 -12.11
CA ALA A 131 -3.71 -9.14 -11.53
C ALA A 131 -4.67 -9.91 -12.44
N GLU A 132 -5.52 -10.75 -11.84
CA GLU A 132 -6.54 -11.56 -12.55
C GLU A 132 -7.78 -10.73 -12.88
N TRP A 133 -8.05 -9.68 -12.09
CA TRP A 133 -9.18 -8.78 -12.27
C TRP A 133 -8.76 -7.32 -12.31
N LEU A 134 -9.44 -6.53 -13.12
CA LEU A 134 -9.25 -5.10 -13.27
C LEU A 134 -10.54 -4.37 -12.89
N ALA A 135 -10.46 -3.43 -11.94
CA ALA A 135 -11.51 -2.44 -11.68
C ALA A 135 -11.17 -1.16 -12.44
N VAL A 136 -11.85 -0.89 -13.53
CA VAL A 136 -11.59 0.28 -14.39
C VAL A 136 -12.56 1.39 -14.03
N VAL A 137 -12.03 2.45 -13.40
CA VAL A 137 -12.79 3.65 -13.01
C VAL A 137 -12.75 4.64 -14.18
N THR A 138 -13.92 4.99 -14.68
CA THR A 138 -14.10 5.97 -15.76
C THR A 138 -15.01 7.10 -15.31
N ASP A 139 -15.22 8.09 -16.15
CA ASP A 139 -16.20 9.17 -15.95
C ASP A 139 -17.64 8.68 -16.03
N ALA A 140 -17.90 7.59 -16.74
CA ALA A 140 -19.25 7.03 -16.92
C ALA A 140 -19.64 6.01 -15.84
N ALA A 141 -18.71 5.15 -15.43
CA ALA A 141 -18.95 4.07 -14.47
C ALA A 141 -17.67 3.39 -14.02
N VAL A 142 -17.80 2.40 -13.13
CA VAL A 142 -16.75 1.43 -12.79
C VAL A 142 -17.07 0.11 -13.49
N PHE A 143 -16.07 -0.47 -14.14
CA PHE A 143 -16.19 -1.76 -14.84
C PHE A 143 -15.25 -2.79 -14.18
N ILE A 144 -15.79 -3.95 -13.85
CA ILE A 144 -15.02 -5.09 -13.35
C ILE A 144 -14.83 -6.06 -14.51
N VAL A 145 -13.57 -6.26 -14.87
CA VAL A 145 -13.18 -6.98 -16.08
C VAL A 145 -12.16 -8.08 -15.73
N SER A 146 -12.40 -9.30 -16.20
CA SER A 146 -11.42 -10.36 -16.12
C SER A 146 -10.25 -10.06 -17.06
N ALA A 147 -9.03 -10.14 -16.53
CA ALA A 147 -7.82 -9.91 -17.32
C ALA A 147 -7.65 -10.92 -18.45
N ASP A 148 -8.13 -12.15 -18.25
CA ASP A 148 -8.10 -13.22 -19.27
C ASP A 148 -9.07 -12.94 -20.41
N GLU A 149 -10.29 -12.46 -20.09
CA GLU A 149 -11.29 -12.13 -21.10
C GLU A 149 -10.84 -11.00 -22.05
N VAL A 150 -10.01 -10.10 -21.57
CA VAL A 150 -9.49 -8.96 -22.35
C VAL A 150 -8.02 -9.10 -22.75
N ALA A 151 -7.40 -10.28 -22.56
CA ALA A 151 -5.96 -10.48 -22.75
C ALA A 151 -5.44 -10.10 -24.15
N GLY A 152 -6.29 -10.22 -25.19
CA GLY A 152 -5.94 -9.83 -26.57
C GLY A 152 -6.18 -8.35 -26.89
N GLN A 153 -6.81 -7.58 -26.00
CA GLN A 153 -7.26 -6.21 -26.23
C GLN A 153 -6.63 -5.22 -25.25
N VAL A 154 -6.10 -5.69 -24.11
CA VAL A 154 -5.37 -4.87 -23.13
C VAL A 154 -3.91 -5.23 -23.17
N SER A 155 -3.06 -4.27 -23.57
CA SER A 155 -1.61 -4.40 -23.44
C SER A 155 -1.20 -4.11 -22.00
N ARG A 156 -0.47 -5.03 -21.37
CA ARG A 156 -0.03 -4.95 -19.96
C ARG A 156 1.49 -4.99 -19.92
N ARG A 157 2.12 -3.82 -19.84
CA ARG A 157 3.57 -3.67 -19.89
C ARG A 157 4.14 -3.34 -18.52
N ARG A 158 4.83 -4.28 -17.90
CA ARG A 158 5.57 -4.04 -16.64
C ARG A 158 6.57 -2.90 -16.80
N SER A 159 6.56 -1.97 -15.87
CA SER A 159 7.49 -0.85 -15.80
C SER A 159 8.68 -1.20 -14.90
N ALA A 160 9.88 -0.81 -15.33
CA ALA A 160 11.04 -0.88 -14.46
C ALA A 160 10.93 0.20 -13.38
N VAL A 161 10.81 -0.22 -12.13
CA VAL A 161 10.72 0.66 -10.97
C VAL A 161 11.87 0.39 -10.00
N PHE A 162 12.21 1.38 -9.17
CA PHE A 162 13.37 1.24 -8.27
C PHE A 162 13.14 0.28 -7.10
N ASP A 163 11.87 -0.04 -6.74
CA ASP A 163 11.55 -1.14 -5.84
C ASP A 163 11.39 -2.43 -6.67
N PRO A 164 12.38 -3.33 -6.67
CA PRO A 164 12.38 -4.51 -7.54
C PRO A 164 11.32 -5.54 -7.15
N VAL A 165 10.76 -5.42 -5.95
CA VAL A 165 9.75 -6.33 -5.41
C VAL A 165 8.34 -5.93 -5.84
N LEU A 166 8.12 -4.63 -6.14
CA LEU A 166 6.82 -4.15 -6.61
C LEU A 166 6.60 -4.47 -8.09
N HIS A 167 5.39 -4.87 -8.39
CA HIS A 167 4.88 -4.95 -9.75
C HIS A 167 4.09 -3.67 -10.06
N VAL A 168 4.54 -2.93 -11.07
CA VAL A 168 3.87 -1.73 -11.56
C VAL A 168 3.83 -1.81 -13.07
N ALA A 169 2.71 -1.53 -13.70
CA ALA A 169 2.56 -1.66 -15.15
C ALA A 169 1.82 -0.48 -15.78
N ASP A 170 2.08 -0.26 -17.05
CA ASP A 170 1.25 0.54 -17.93
C ASP A 170 0.24 -0.37 -18.64
N LEU A 171 -1.03 -0.02 -18.60
CA LEU A 171 -2.12 -0.74 -19.26
C LEU A 171 -2.69 0.12 -20.38
N THR A 172 -2.72 -0.40 -21.59
CA THR A 172 -3.33 0.28 -22.74
C THR A 172 -4.58 -0.51 -23.19
N PHE A 173 -5.69 0.18 -23.18
CA PHE A 173 -6.98 -0.27 -23.65
C PHE A 173 -7.20 0.30 -25.05
N ASP A 174 -7.46 -0.57 -26.03
CA ASP A 174 -7.63 -0.20 -27.43
C ASP A 174 -8.96 -0.78 -27.93
N GLY A 175 -10.03 0.00 -27.79
CA GLY A 175 -11.38 -0.42 -28.15
C GLY A 175 -11.86 -1.66 -27.40
N VAL A 176 -11.52 -1.81 -26.12
CA VAL A 176 -11.88 -2.99 -25.33
C VAL A 176 -13.38 -3.02 -25.11
N ARG A 177 -14.06 -3.99 -25.72
CA ARG A 177 -15.53 -4.12 -25.62
C ARG A 177 -15.89 -4.95 -24.39
N VAL A 178 -16.69 -4.37 -23.49
CA VAL A 178 -17.19 -5.02 -22.26
C VAL A 178 -18.72 -4.97 -22.21
N PRO A 179 -19.39 -6.02 -21.70
CA PRO A 179 -20.83 -6.02 -21.59
C PRO A 179 -21.33 -5.06 -20.52
N ASP A 180 -22.57 -4.59 -20.62
CA ASP A 180 -23.17 -3.74 -19.57
C ASP A 180 -23.19 -4.43 -18.20
N THR A 181 -23.19 -5.75 -18.19
CA THR A 181 -23.08 -6.54 -16.97
C THR A 181 -21.73 -6.39 -16.26
N ALA A 182 -20.67 -5.93 -16.91
CA ALA A 182 -19.38 -5.65 -16.26
C ALA A 182 -19.42 -4.39 -15.37
N ARG A 183 -20.42 -3.54 -15.56
CA ARG A 183 -20.60 -2.30 -14.81
C ARG A 183 -21.09 -2.58 -13.39
N VAL A 184 -20.49 -1.87 -12.44
CA VAL A 184 -20.89 -1.90 -11.03
C VAL A 184 -21.23 -0.50 -10.53
N SER A 185 -22.06 -0.43 -9.49
CA SER A 185 -22.40 0.82 -8.80
C SER A 185 -21.76 0.80 -7.41
N VAL A 186 -20.73 1.62 -7.22
CA VAL A 186 -19.96 1.67 -5.98
C VAL A 186 -19.61 3.11 -5.60
N ASP A 187 -19.39 3.36 -4.32
CA ASP A 187 -18.83 4.62 -3.83
C ASP A 187 -17.32 4.66 -4.11
N VAL A 188 -16.94 5.22 -5.28
CA VAL A 188 -15.55 5.35 -5.72
C VAL A 188 -14.75 6.23 -4.77
N GLU A 189 -15.37 7.23 -4.14
CA GLU A 189 -14.70 8.10 -3.19
C GLU A 189 -14.31 7.33 -1.92
N ARG A 190 -15.25 6.55 -1.37
CA ARG A 190 -14.96 5.66 -0.23
C ARG A 190 -13.88 4.64 -0.57
N ALA A 191 -13.94 4.02 -1.75
CA ALA A 191 -12.91 3.10 -2.22
C ALA A 191 -11.52 3.76 -2.26
N ARG A 192 -11.43 5.02 -2.72
CA ARG A 192 -10.18 5.80 -2.69
C ARG A 192 -9.68 6.05 -1.27
N HIS A 193 -10.57 6.28 -0.30
CA HIS A 193 -10.15 6.46 1.11
C HIS A 193 -9.52 5.18 1.66
N ILE A 194 -10.07 4.01 1.33
CA ILE A 194 -9.50 2.70 1.69
C ILE A 194 -8.13 2.52 1.02
N ALA A 195 -8.00 2.88 -0.27
CA ALA A 195 -6.73 2.80 -0.99
C ALA A 195 -5.65 3.71 -0.36
N LEU A 196 -6.00 4.93 0.05
CA LEU A 196 -5.07 5.85 0.72
C LEU A 196 -4.65 5.35 2.09
N MET A 197 -5.61 4.83 2.88
CA MET A 197 -5.34 4.22 4.18
C MET A 197 -4.41 3.00 4.02
N GLY A 198 -4.71 2.09 3.11
CA GLY A 198 -3.88 0.90 2.87
C GLY A 198 -2.46 1.24 2.42
N MET A 199 -2.31 2.20 1.53
CA MET A 199 -0.99 2.69 1.13
C MET A 199 -0.24 3.33 2.29
N ALA A 200 -0.90 4.15 3.11
CA ALA A 200 -0.30 4.77 4.28
C ALA A 200 0.18 3.72 5.30
N MET A 201 -0.62 2.67 5.57
CA MET A 201 -0.26 1.59 6.48
C MET A 201 0.96 0.79 5.97
N THR A 202 1.00 0.47 4.69
CA THR A 202 2.17 -0.19 4.08
C THR A 202 3.44 0.66 4.21
N MET A 203 3.33 1.98 4.03
CA MET A 203 4.44 2.91 4.23
C MET A 203 4.89 2.98 5.68
N VAL A 204 3.94 3.00 6.64
CA VAL A 204 4.22 2.99 8.08
C VAL A 204 4.96 1.71 8.46
N GLY A 205 4.51 0.55 8.00
CA GLY A 205 5.18 -0.74 8.21
C GLY A 205 6.62 -0.74 7.68
N ALA A 206 6.84 -0.27 6.46
CA ALA A 206 8.17 -0.15 5.88
C ALA A 206 9.07 0.83 6.68
N CYS A 207 8.54 1.97 7.14
CA CYS A 207 9.27 2.91 8.00
C CYS A 207 9.61 2.30 9.36
N GLN A 208 8.71 1.50 9.95
CA GLN A 208 8.98 0.75 11.17
C GLN A 208 10.13 -0.24 10.96
N ARG A 209 10.15 -0.96 9.84
CA ARG A 209 11.24 -1.89 9.51
C ARG A 209 12.59 -1.18 9.41
N ILE A 210 12.62 0.00 8.77
CA ILE A 210 13.83 0.82 8.69
C ILE A 210 14.32 1.19 10.10
N LEU A 211 13.41 1.64 10.97
CA LEU A 211 13.72 2.00 12.35
C LEU A 211 14.29 0.81 13.14
N ASP A 212 13.66 -0.36 13.03
CA ASP A 212 14.11 -1.58 13.70
C ASP A 212 15.54 -1.96 13.30
N LEU A 213 15.82 -1.97 11.99
CA LEU A 213 17.15 -2.24 11.44
C LEU A 213 18.18 -1.21 11.90
N VAL A 214 17.80 0.08 11.93
CA VAL A 214 18.66 1.14 12.44
C VAL A 214 19.01 0.93 13.92
N LEU A 215 18.01 0.62 14.75
CA LEU A 215 18.21 0.39 16.19
C LEU A 215 19.12 -0.83 16.44
N GLU A 216 18.99 -1.89 15.67
CA GLU A 216 19.88 -3.05 15.73
C GLU A 216 21.30 -2.67 15.31
N HIS A 217 21.46 -1.95 14.19
CA HIS A 217 22.75 -1.51 13.68
C HIS A 217 23.49 -0.59 14.66
N VAL A 218 22.83 0.43 15.21
CA VAL A 218 23.52 1.41 16.09
C VAL A 218 23.89 0.82 17.45
N ARG A 219 23.22 -0.27 17.89
CA ARG A 219 23.58 -1.02 19.11
C ARG A 219 24.78 -1.93 18.89
N SER A 220 24.93 -2.51 17.69
CA SER A 220 25.98 -3.49 17.38
C SER A 220 27.25 -2.84 16.80
N ARG A 221 27.12 -1.73 16.06
CA ARG A 221 28.25 -1.04 15.40
C ARG A 221 29.05 -0.22 16.40
N HIS A 222 30.38 -0.48 16.47
CA HIS A 222 31.29 0.25 17.33
C HIS A 222 32.15 1.23 16.52
N GLN A 223 32.33 2.45 17.04
CA GLN A 223 33.30 3.46 16.62
C GLN A 223 33.80 4.23 17.84
N PHE A 224 35.03 4.67 17.81
CA PHE A 224 35.65 5.39 18.96
C PHE A 224 35.60 4.60 20.26
N GLY A 225 35.63 3.26 20.19
CA GLY A 225 35.64 2.37 21.35
C GLY A 225 34.27 2.08 22.00
N VAL A 226 33.16 2.64 21.45
CA VAL A 226 31.80 2.46 21.99
C VAL A 226 30.80 2.15 20.89
N PRO A 227 29.61 1.56 21.20
CA PRO A 227 28.50 1.48 20.25
C PRO A 227 28.12 2.88 19.76
N ILE A 228 27.86 3.04 18.47
CA ILE A 228 27.49 4.36 17.91
C ILE A 228 26.16 4.88 18.47
N GLY A 229 25.28 3.99 18.94
CA GLY A 229 24.03 4.33 19.62
C GLY A 229 24.23 5.06 20.96
N SER A 230 25.46 5.10 21.52
CA SER A 230 25.77 5.89 22.74
C SER A 230 25.89 7.39 22.46
N PHE A 231 26.06 7.81 21.20
CA PHE A 231 26.18 9.23 20.86
C PHE A 231 24.81 9.92 20.82
N GLN A 232 24.67 11.06 21.48
CA GLN A 232 23.43 11.84 21.54
C GLN A 232 22.87 12.17 20.14
N ALA A 233 23.74 12.50 19.17
CA ALA A 233 23.32 12.80 17.80
C ALA A 233 22.64 11.60 17.11
N VAL A 234 23.03 10.37 17.43
CA VAL A 234 22.42 9.12 16.95
C VAL A 234 21.10 8.89 17.67
N GLN A 235 21.08 9.05 19.00
CA GLN A 235 19.88 8.88 19.83
C GLN A 235 18.75 9.83 19.42
N HIS A 236 19.07 11.12 19.20
CA HIS A 236 18.07 12.10 18.76
C HIS A 236 17.47 11.75 17.39
N LYS A 237 18.31 11.34 16.42
CA LYS A 237 17.81 10.91 15.12
C LYS A 237 16.89 9.69 15.22
N ALA A 238 17.25 8.70 16.04
CA ALA A 238 16.41 7.52 16.27
C ALA A 238 15.08 7.90 16.95
N ALA A 239 15.12 8.82 17.93
CA ALA A 239 13.91 9.35 18.57
C ALA A 239 13.01 10.10 17.58
N ASP A 240 13.59 10.96 16.72
CA ASP A 240 12.83 11.66 15.67
C ASP A 240 12.16 10.70 14.69
N MET A 241 12.88 9.63 14.30
CA MET A 241 12.31 8.56 13.45
C MET A 241 11.14 7.87 14.15
N HIS A 242 11.29 7.52 15.42
CA HIS A 242 10.24 6.87 16.20
C HIS A 242 8.98 7.76 16.30
N VAL A 243 9.15 9.02 16.66
CA VAL A 243 8.03 9.98 16.74
C VAL A 243 7.32 10.13 15.39
N ALA A 244 8.06 10.18 14.29
CA ALA A 244 7.48 10.27 12.95
C ALA A 244 6.66 9.02 12.58
N VAL A 245 7.17 7.83 12.92
CA VAL A 245 6.46 6.55 12.69
C VAL A 245 5.18 6.49 13.51
N GLU A 246 5.25 6.79 14.82
CA GLU A 246 4.08 6.75 15.70
C GLU A 246 3.01 7.76 15.29
N ARG A 247 3.41 8.99 14.89
CA ARG A 247 2.47 9.98 14.37
C ARG A 247 1.77 9.49 13.10
N ALA A 248 2.51 8.93 12.15
CA ALA A 248 1.95 8.43 10.90
C ALA A 248 1.03 7.23 11.16
N ARG A 249 1.44 6.31 12.06
CA ARG A 249 0.64 5.16 12.49
C ARG A 249 -0.68 5.59 13.11
N ALA A 250 -0.67 6.52 14.05
CA ALA A 250 -1.88 7.02 14.71
C ALA A 250 -2.87 7.63 13.70
N LEU A 251 -2.39 8.42 12.73
CA LEU A 251 -3.23 9.00 11.69
C LEU A 251 -3.77 7.96 10.70
N ALA A 252 -2.99 6.93 10.39
CA ALA A 252 -3.43 5.85 9.51
C ALA A 252 -4.51 4.96 10.18
N TYR A 253 -4.35 4.63 11.47
CA TYR A 253 -5.42 3.94 12.21
C TYR A 253 -6.63 4.82 12.46
N TYR A 254 -6.46 6.13 12.63
CA TYR A 254 -7.60 7.06 12.65
C TYR A 254 -8.39 7.02 11.33
N ALA A 255 -7.70 6.96 10.20
CA ALA A 255 -8.36 6.79 8.90
C ALA A 255 -9.13 5.45 8.83
N ALA A 256 -8.53 4.34 9.27
CA ALA A 256 -9.19 3.04 9.32
C ALA A 256 -10.46 3.07 10.20
N LEU A 257 -10.39 3.67 11.38
CA LEU A 257 -11.54 3.82 12.29
C LEU A 257 -12.67 4.68 11.70
N THR A 258 -12.32 5.76 10.97
CA THR A 258 -13.34 6.61 10.32
C THR A 258 -13.99 5.90 9.13
N ILE A 259 -13.24 5.06 8.42
CA ILE A 259 -13.75 4.20 7.33
C ILE A 259 -14.70 3.14 7.91
N ALA A 260 -14.27 2.44 8.97
CA ALA A 260 -15.07 1.40 9.62
C ALA A 260 -16.40 1.94 10.17
N GLY A 261 -16.37 3.14 10.75
CA GLY A 261 -17.55 3.80 11.32
C GLY A 261 -18.39 4.60 10.33
N ASP A 262 -18.06 4.57 9.04
CA ASP A 262 -18.66 5.41 7.99
C ASP A 262 -18.74 6.90 8.37
N ASP A 263 -17.73 7.38 9.10
CA ASP A 263 -17.65 8.75 9.60
C ASP A 263 -17.42 9.73 8.43
N PRO A 264 -18.16 10.86 8.37
CA PRO A 264 -17.98 11.86 7.30
C PRO A 264 -16.55 12.44 7.25
N ARG A 265 -15.76 12.34 8.31
CA ARG A 265 -14.36 12.76 8.36
C ARG A 265 -13.41 11.81 7.64
N ARG A 266 -13.86 10.64 7.12
CA ARG A 266 -13.02 9.65 6.47
C ARG A 266 -12.16 10.22 5.32
N ARG A 267 -12.69 11.18 4.56
CA ARG A 267 -11.96 11.86 3.49
C ARG A 267 -10.74 12.61 4.02
N LEU A 268 -10.97 13.45 5.03
CA LEU A 268 -9.91 14.21 5.68
C LEU A 268 -8.91 13.28 6.36
N ALA A 269 -9.38 12.26 7.08
CA ALA A 269 -8.54 11.30 7.79
C ALA A 269 -7.63 10.51 6.83
N ALA A 270 -8.15 10.05 5.68
CA ALA A 270 -7.37 9.36 4.66
C ALA A 270 -6.28 10.26 4.05
N ALA A 271 -6.60 11.53 3.77
CA ALA A 271 -5.61 12.51 3.30
C ALA A 271 -4.53 12.78 4.37
N MET A 272 -4.92 12.93 5.64
CA MET A 272 -3.98 13.11 6.76
C MET A 272 -3.06 11.89 6.93
N ALA A 273 -3.58 10.68 6.82
CA ALA A 273 -2.82 9.44 6.89
C ALA A 273 -1.74 9.39 5.80
N LYS A 274 -2.13 9.62 4.54
CA LYS A 274 -1.20 9.56 3.41
C LYS A 274 -0.16 10.68 3.45
N ALA A 275 -0.54 11.91 3.85
CA ALA A 275 0.39 13.02 4.05
C ALA A 275 1.42 12.71 5.14
N ALA A 276 0.97 12.23 6.31
CA ALA A 276 1.84 11.90 7.43
C ALA A 276 2.78 10.73 7.12
N ALA A 277 2.30 9.69 6.41
CA ALA A 277 3.14 8.58 5.96
C ALA A 277 4.24 9.05 5.00
N GLY A 278 3.96 10.00 4.09
CA GLY A 278 4.94 10.59 3.19
C GLY A 278 6.00 11.44 3.91
N GLU A 279 5.58 12.24 4.90
CA GLU A 279 6.50 13.01 5.74
C GLU A 279 7.39 12.07 6.58
N CYS A 280 6.80 11.04 7.19
CA CYS A 280 7.51 10.00 7.92
C CYS A 280 8.55 9.33 7.03
N GLN A 281 8.15 8.88 5.84
CA GLN A 281 9.06 8.26 4.88
C GLN A 281 10.26 9.16 4.58
N SER A 282 10.03 10.43 4.31
CA SER A 282 11.10 11.37 3.95
C SER A 282 12.12 11.56 5.07
N LEU A 283 11.67 11.58 6.34
CA LEU A 283 12.54 11.69 7.51
C LEU A 283 13.28 10.38 7.77
N VAL A 284 12.54 9.25 7.82
CA VAL A 284 13.07 7.94 8.16
C VAL A 284 14.06 7.45 7.10
N PHE A 285 13.79 7.69 5.82
CA PHE A 285 14.69 7.36 4.71
C PHE A 285 16.05 8.07 4.89
N ARG A 286 16.02 9.39 5.11
CA ARG A 286 17.23 10.20 5.25
C ARG A 286 18.04 9.83 6.49
N HIS A 287 17.39 9.69 7.65
CA HIS A 287 18.08 9.32 8.89
C HIS A 287 18.53 7.86 8.86
N GLY A 288 17.75 6.96 8.29
CA GLY A 288 18.10 5.54 8.13
C GLY A 288 19.40 5.36 7.34
N LEU A 289 19.48 5.95 6.16
CA LEU A 289 20.70 5.92 5.34
C LEU A 289 21.90 6.54 6.08
N GLN A 290 21.71 7.68 6.74
CA GLN A 290 22.79 8.34 7.46
C GLN A 290 23.32 7.52 8.63
N LEU A 291 22.44 6.85 9.39
CA LEU A 291 22.83 6.05 10.55
C LEU A 291 23.48 4.71 10.16
N PHE A 292 23.13 4.16 9.00
CA PHE A 292 23.84 3.01 8.42
C PHE A 292 25.18 3.40 7.79
N GLY A 293 25.35 4.66 7.38
CA GLY A 293 26.53 5.12 6.65
C GLY A 293 26.69 4.40 5.30
N ALA A 294 27.92 4.08 4.91
CA ALA A 294 28.20 3.44 3.62
C ALA A 294 27.47 2.10 3.43
N MET A 295 27.26 1.33 4.50
CA MET A 295 26.53 0.05 4.41
C MET A 295 25.06 0.20 4.00
N GLY A 296 24.42 1.35 4.25
CA GLY A 296 23.06 1.61 3.83
C GLY A 296 22.88 1.75 2.31
N PHE A 297 23.99 1.90 1.57
CA PHE A 297 24.01 2.02 0.11
C PHE A 297 24.38 0.72 -0.59
N THR A 298 24.76 -0.33 0.16
CA THR A 298 25.17 -1.60 -0.44
C THR A 298 23.97 -2.48 -0.74
N TRP A 299 24.08 -3.25 -1.83
CA TRP A 299 23.01 -4.16 -2.28
C TRP A 299 22.81 -5.33 -1.31
N GLU A 300 23.84 -5.73 -0.60
CA GLU A 300 23.84 -6.84 0.34
C GLU A 300 22.99 -6.55 1.60
N ASN A 301 22.70 -5.28 1.88
CA ASN A 301 21.93 -4.89 3.06
C ASN A 301 20.43 -4.83 2.77
N ASP A 302 19.63 -5.57 3.52
CA ASP A 302 18.16 -5.64 3.36
C ASP A 302 17.43 -4.33 3.67
N LEU A 303 18.09 -3.36 4.30
CA LEU A 303 17.55 -2.02 4.53
C LEU A 303 17.01 -1.40 3.24
N GLN A 304 17.66 -1.67 2.11
CA GLN A 304 17.28 -1.14 0.81
C GLN A 304 15.82 -1.46 0.41
N PHE A 305 15.33 -2.67 0.74
CA PHE A 305 13.98 -3.09 0.37
C PHE A 305 12.93 -2.25 1.11
N ALA A 306 13.09 -2.06 2.41
CA ALA A 306 12.20 -1.22 3.20
C ALA A 306 12.26 0.26 2.78
N LEU A 307 13.46 0.80 2.50
CA LEU A 307 13.65 2.16 1.98
C LEU A 307 12.91 2.36 0.65
N LYS A 308 13.08 1.42 -0.27
CA LYS A 308 12.45 1.47 -1.60
C LYS A 308 10.94 1.33 -1.51
N ARG A 309 10.41 0.42 -0.67
CA ARG A 309 8.98 0.25 -0.45
C ARG A 309 8.34 1.51 0.12
N ALA A 310 8.91 2.10 1.16
CA ALA A 310 8.40 3.34 1.74
C ALA A 310 8.38 4.49 0.71
N LYS A 311 9.46 4.61 -0.10
CA LYS A 311 9.54 5.65 -1.14
C LYS A 311 8.58 5.39 -2.29
N ALA A 312 8.39 4.16 -2.72
CA ALA A 312 7.41 3.80 -3.75
C ALA A 312 5.99 4.21 -3.34
N GLY A 313 5.61 3.93 -2.08
CA GLY A 313 4.31 4.33 -1.53
C GLY A 313 4.08 5.85 -1.55
N GLU A 314 5.13 6.67 -1.33
CA GLU A 314 5.02 8.13 -1.43
C GLU A 314 4.67 8.59 -2.86
N LEU A 315 5.17 7.91 -3.88
CA LEU A 315 4.94 8.25 -5.28
C LEU A 315 3.58 7.79 -5.82
N MET A 316 2.90 6.90 -5.09
CA MET A 316 1.61 6.34 -5.49
C MET A 316 0.45 7.06 -4.81
N LEU A 317 -0.69 7.16 -5.51
CA LEU A 317 -1.94 7.75 -5.00
C LEU A 317 -1.81 9.19 -4.49
N GLY A 318 -0.86 9.95 -5.01
CA GLY A 318 -0.53 11.32 -4.61
C GLY A 318 0.49 11.40 -3.47
N GLY A 319 1.35 12.40 -3.52
CA GLY A 319 2.38 12.65 -2.51
C GLY A 319 1.89 13.49 -1.33
N ALA A 320 2.73 13.61 -0.28
CA ALA A 320 2.39 14.35 0.93
C ALA A 320 1.98 15.81 0.67
N ALA A 321 2.59 16.48 -0.32
CA ALA A 321 2.26 17.86 -0.67
C ALA A 321 0.85 17.99 -1.25
N GLU A 322 0.44 17.06 -2.11
CA GLU A 322 -0.89 17.01 -2.72
C GLU A 322 -1.98 16.80 -1.65
N HIS A 323 -1.76 15.83 -0.76
CA HIS A 323 -2.71 15.57 0.32
C HIS A 323 -2.79 16.71 1.35
N ARG A 324 -1.69 17.43 1.61
CA ARG A 324 -1.74 18.66 2.45
C ARG A 324 -2.54 19.77 1.80
N ALA A 325 -2.46 19.92 0.47
CA ALA A 325 -3.31 20.89 -0.25
C ALA A 325 -4.80 20.54 -0.06
N MET A 326 -5.16 19.26 -0.24
CA MET A 326 -6.52 18.76 0.00
C MET A 326 -7.00 19.02 1.44
N ILE A 327 -6.18 18.74 2.45
CA ILE A 327 -6.48 19.02 3.86
C ILE A 327 -6.75 20.52 4.06
N THR A 328 -5.95 21.40 3.45
CA THR A 328 -6.12 22.85 3.56
C THR A 328 -7.44 23.32 2.95
N GLU A 329 -7.84 22.75 1.82
CA GLU A 329 -9.11 23.04 1.16
C GLU A 329 -10.30 22.63 2.02
N GLU A 330 -10.27 21.43 2.62
CA GLU A 330 -11.30 20.95 3.53
C GLU A 330 -11.48 21.86 4.76
N TYR A 331 -10.39 22.31 5.36
CA TYR A 331 -10.47 23.26 6.50
C TYR A 331 -11.00 24.63 6.09
N ARG A 332 -10.68 25.14 4.90
CA ARG A 332 -11.24 26.40 4.39
C ARG A 332 -12.72 26.27 4.09
N ALA A 333 -13.17 25.17 3.50
CA ALA A 333 -14.57 24.92 3.22
C ALA A 333 -15.43 24.84 4.50
N ALA A 334 -14.86 24.31 5.60
CA ALA A 334 -15.54 24.25 6.89
C ALA A 334 -15.68 25.59 7.62
N GLN A 335 -14.97 26.64 7.18
CA GLN A 335 -15.01 27.99 7.77
C GLN A 335 -15.92 28.97 7.01
N LEU A 336 -16.46 28.58 5.87
CA LEU A 336 -17.41 29.35 5.06
C LEU A 336 -18.84 28.83 5.25
#